data_3bc422a7f327c419dbc99b38a3b5c9bc
#
_entry.id   3bc422a7f327c419dbc99b38a3b5c9bc
#
_cell.length_a   1.000
_cell.length_b   1.000
_cell.length_c   1.000
_cell.angle_alpha   90.00
_cell.angle_beta   90.00
_cell.angle_gamma   90.00
#
_symmetry.space_group_name_H-M   'P 1'
#
loop_
_entity.id
_entity.type
_entity.pdbx_description
1 polymer ?
#
loop_
_entity_poly.entity_id
_entity_poly.type
_entity_poly.pdbx_seq_one_letter_code
_entity_poly.pdbx_strand_id
1 'polypeptide(L)'
;MIKNQEYLSEKASYCLDLAKKLGASDSSVIVTNSISETVNFRNQKLDESNRSDNLALNITTFIDKKKASISSSNLLKDNLKTLIEKCVETTKNTPEDEFNSLPDKDLLAKEINDLDLFDDSHIKNENKIEYLTRLEASASNDKKIINTESSFTQDKSNFILANSDGFSKGYKSSSFTVSSVTVAKDDKSMERDYEYTSKCHLKDVKNAEELGKLAAEQTVRKVSRKKIGSEKISLIFD
;
A
#
# COMPACT_ATOMS: atom_id res chain seq x y z
N MET A 1 16.00 5.54 3.30
CA MET A 1 15.71 6.37 2.10
C MET A 1 15.30 5.45 0.97
N ILE A 2 14.23 5.76 0.25
CA ILE A 2 13.74 4.92 -0.85
C ILE A 2 14.78 4.87 -2.00
N LYS A 3 14.93 3.70 -2.63
CA LYS A 3 15.84 3.51 -3.77
C LYS A 3 15.35 4.33 -4.97
N ASN A 4 16.29 4.85 -5.77
CA ASN A 4 15.97 5.60 -6.98
C ASN A 4 15.56 4.69 -8.15
N GLN A 5 15.01 5.28 -9.21
CA GLN A 5 14.58 4.57 -10.42
C GLN A 5 15.73 3.86 -11.14
N GLU A 6 16.92 4.46 -11.15
CA GLU A 6 18.10 3.89 -11.79
C GLU A 6 18.49 2.55 -11.16
N TYR A 7 18.55 2.49 -9.82
CA TYR A 7 18.82 1.25 -9.09
C TYR A 7 17.80 0.15 -9.41
N LEU A 8 16.50 0.48 -9.43
CA LEU A 8 15.45 -0.49 -9.72
C LEU A 8 15.53 -0.97 -11.19
N SER A 9 15.79 -0.04 -12.11
CA SER A 9 15.96 -0.34 -13.55
C SER A 9 17.15 -1.25 -13.82
N GLU A 10 18.29 -0.99 -13.16
CA GLU A 10 19.48 -1.86 -13.27
C GLU A 10 19.16 -3.31 -12.86
N LYS A 11 18.43 -3.49 -11.75
CA LYS A 11 18.01 -4.82 -11.30
C LYS A 11 17.05 -5.50 -12.27
N ALA A 12 16.08 -4.77 -12.79
CA ALA A 12 15.12 -5.27 -13.76
C ALA A 12 15.82 -5.69 -15.06
N SER A 13 16.68 -4.84 -15.62
CA SER A 13 17.43 -5.12 -16.84
C SER A 13 18.32 -6.35 -16.70
N TYR A 14 19.05 -6.45 -15.59
CA TYR A 14 19.88 -7.64 -15.30
C TYR A 14 19.04 -8.94 -15.34
N CYS A 15 17.85 -8.93 -14.74
CA CYS A 15 16.99 -10.10 -14.70
C CYS A 15 16.41 -10.45 -16.08
N LEU A 16 15.99 -9.46 -16.87
CA LEU A 16 15.50 -9.67 -18.24
C LEU A 16 16.59 -10.26 -19.15
N ASP A 17 17.80 -9.69 -19.10
CA ASP A 17 18.93 -10.17 -19.89
C ASP A 17 19.31 -11.61 -19.54
N LEU A 18 19.28 -11.95 -18.24
CA LEU A 18 19.58 -13.30 -17.80
C LEU A 18 18.50 -14.30 -18.19
N ALA A 19 17.21 -13.94 -18.03
CA ALA A 19 16.09 -14.79 -18.46
C ALA A 19 16.17 -15.11 -19.96
N LYS A 20 16.48 -14.12 -20.80
CA LYS A 20 16.70 -14.29 -22.23
C LYS A 20 17.87 -15.25 -22.52
N LYS A 21 19.02 -15.08 -21.83
CA LYS A 21 20.19 -15.98 -21.98
C LYS A 21 19.89 -17.41 -21.58
N LEU A 22 18.96 -17.63 -20.65
CA LEU A 22 18.55 -18.97 -20.19
C LEU A 22 17.42 -19.59 -21.03
N GLY A 23 16.96 -18.88 -22.09
CA GLY A 23 16.02 -19.40 -23.06
C GLY A 23 14.56 -19.04 -22.84
N ALA A 24 14.25 -18.05 -22.00
CA ALA A 24 12.91 -17.49 -21.98
C ALA A 24 12.63 -16.77 -23.32
N SER A 25 11.47 -17.01 -23.92
CA SER A 25 11.02 -16.29 -25.12
C SER A 25 10.64 -14.85 -24.76
N ASP A 26 9.93 -14.70 -23.64
CA ASP A 26 9.53 -13.42 -23.10
C ASP A 26 9.69 -13.40 -21.58
N SER A 27 9.79 -12.20 -21.03
CA SER A 27 9.85 -12.01 -19.58
C SER A 27 9.35 -10.64 -19.16
N SER A 28 8.83 -10.56 -17.93
CA SER A 28 8.43 -9.33 -17.28
C SER A 28 8.97 -9.30 -15.85
N VAL A 29 9.45 -8.14 -15.42
CA VAL A 29 10.03 -7.94 -14.09
C VAL A 29 9.39 -6.73 -13.43
N ILE A 30 8.98 -6.89 -12.18
CA ILE A 30 8.60 -5.79 -11.30
C ILE A 30 9.63 -5.73 -10.18
N VAL A 31 10.25 -4.57 -9.97
CA VAL A 31 11.09 -4.30 -8.81
C VAL A 31 10.44 -3.18 -8.00
N THR A 32 10.25 -3.41 -6.71
CA THR A 32 9.62 -2.45 -5.80
C THR A 32 10.50 -2.19 -4.60
N ASN A 33 10.54 -0.94 -4.14
CA ASN A 33 11.03 -0.60 -2.82
C ASN A 33 9.97 0.22 -2.09
N SER A 34 9.59 -0.18 -0.90
CA SER A 34 8.60 0.52 -0.07
C SER A 34 9.11 0.69 1.35
N ILE A 35 8.84 1.84 1.93
CA ILE A 35 9.09 2.15 3.33
C ILE A 35 7.76 2.55 3.95
N SER A 36 7.40 1.89 5.05
CA SER A 36 6.22 2.18 5.86
C SER A 36 6.64 2.50 7.28
N GLU A 37 6.12 3.59 7.83
CA GLU A 37 6.36 4.01 9.20
C GLU A 37 5.03 4.32 9.87
N THR A 38 4.66 3.52 10.87
CA THR A 38 3.39 3.62 11.58
C THR A 38 3.62 3.90 13.06
N VAL A 39 2.83 4.82 13.61
CA VAL A 39 2.68 5.03 15.05
C VAL A 39 1.24 4.71 15.42
N ASN A 40 1.04 3.79 16.33
CA ASN A 40 -0.25 3.43 16.92
C ASN A 40 -0.36 4.03 18.31
N PHE A 41 -1.54 4.60 18.59
CA PHE A 41 -1.83 5.32 19.81
C PHE A 41 -3.16 4.84 20.37
N ARG A 42 -3.25 4.69 21.69
CA ARG A 42 -4.45 4.18 22.33
C ARG A 42 -4.67 4.84 23.68
N ASN A 43 -5.85 5.42 23.87
CA ASN A 43 -6.21 6.12 25.10
C ASN A 43 -5.11 7.10 25.56
N GLN A 44 -4.64 7.91 24.63
CA GLN A 44 -3.60 8.94 24.79
C GLN A 44 -2.23 8.39 25.20
N LYS A 45 -1.93 7.16 24.86
CA LYS A 45 -0.62 6.54 25.08
C LYS A 45 -0.10 5.90 23.81
N LEU A 46 1.21 5.99 23.62
CA LEU A 46 1.89 5.24 22.57
C LEU A 46 1.69 3.74 22.81
N ASP A 47 1.11 3.05 21.84
CA ASP A 47 0.92 1.60 21.86
C ASP A 47 2.07 0.91 21.12
N GLU A 48 2.36 1.34 19.90
CA GLU A 48 3.36 0.72 19.06
C GLU A 48 3.96 1.73 18.06
N SER A 49 5.22 1.53 17.70
CA SER A 49 5.87 2.25 16.61
C SER A 49 6.63 1.27 15.73
N ASN A 50 6.25 1.17 14.47
CA ASN A 50 6.79 0.21 13.51
C ASN A 50 7.43 0.91 12.33
N ARG A 51 8.51 0.31 11.82
CA ARG A 51 9.12 0.66 10.54
C ARG A 51 9.40 -0.58 9.72
N SER A 52 8.98 -0.58 8.49
CA SER A 52 9.25 -1.61 7.49
C SER A 52 9.97 -0.99 6.30
N ASP A 53 11.03 -1.64 5.80
CA ASP A 53 11.73 -1.27 4.57
C ASP A 53 11.86 -2.53 3.72
N ASN A 54 11.05 -2.59 2.66
CA ASN A 54 10.93 -3.75 1.79
C ASN A 54 11.49 -3.46 0.41
N LEU A 55 12.40 -4.32 -0.04
CA LEU A 55 12.86 -4.37 -1.41
C LEU A 55 12.47 -5.73 -1.99
N ALA A 56 11.70 -5.74 -3.06
CA ALA A 56 11.18 -6.97 -3.65
C ALA A 56 11.31 -6.95 -5.17
N LEU A 57 11.49 -8.13 -5.73
CA LEU A 57 11.49 -8.37 -7.16
C LEU A 57 10.57 -9.55 -7.46
N ASN A 58 9.75 -9.40 -8.48
CA ASN A 58 9.01 -10.49 -9.10
C ASN A 58 9.42 -10.57 -10.56
N ILE A 59 9.78 -11.77 -11.01
CA ILE A 59 10.01 -12.08 -12.42
C ILE A 59 9.01 -13.10 -12.90
N THR A 60 8.44 -12.86 -14.08
CA THR A 60 7.62 -13.80 -14.84
C THR A 60 8.34 -14.12 -16.12
N THR A 61 8.49 -15.41 -16.43
CA THR A 61 9.10 -15.90 -17.67
C THR A 61 8.07 -16.67 -18.49
N PHE A 62 8.19 -16.56 -19.81
CA PHE A 62 7.33 -17.24 -20.79
C PHE A 62 8.18 -18.08 -21.73
N ILE A 63 7.73 -19.28 -22.08
CA ILE A 63 8.33 -20.18 -23.07
C ILE A 63 7.16 -20.97 -23.70
N ASP A 64 6.96 -20.84 -25.02
CA ASP A 64 5.97 -21.62 -25.76
C ASP A 64 4.58 -21.66 -25.08
N LYS A 65 4.04 -20.52 -24.75
CA LYS A 65 2.75 -20.38 -24.04
C LYS A 65 2.72 -20.95 -22.62
N LYS A 66 3.84 -21.33 -22.07
CA LYS A 66 4.02 -21.69 -20.65
C LYS A 66 4.47 -20.48 -19.88
N LYS A 67 4.08 -20.39 -18.61
CA LYS A 67 4.41 -19.27 -17.74
C LYS A 67 4.74 -19.72 -16.32
N ALA A 68 5.75 -19.13 -15.73
CA ALA A 68 6.00 -19.19 -14.28
C ALA A 68 6.45 -17.85 -13.75
N SER A 69 6.16 -17.62 -12.49
CA SER A 69 6.58 -16.41 -11.77
C SER A 69 7.26 -16.79 -10.46
N ILE A 70 8.25 -16.01 -10.08
CA ILE A 70 8.96 -16.19 -8.82
C ILE A 70 9.32 -14.83 -8.22
N SER A 71 9.30 -14.73 -6.89
CA SER A 71 9.59 -13.48 -6.17
C SER A 71 10.75 -13.67 -5.19
N SER A 72 11.47 -12.59 -4.93
CA SER A 72 12.50 -12.54 -3.89
C SER A 72 12.62 -11.13 -3.29
N SER A 73 12.97 -11.08 -2.01
CA SER A 73 13.42 -9.86 -1.31
C SER A 73 14.95 -9.74 -1.27
N ASN A 74 15.67 -10.79 -1.67
CA ASN A 74 17.13 -10.77 -1.76
C ASN A 74 17.58 -10.52 -3.20
N LEU A 75 18.01 -9.29 -3.50
CA LEU A 75 18.40 -8.83 -4.84
C LEU A 75 19.93 -8.86 -5.07
N LEU A 76 20.67 -9.67 -4.30
CA LEU A 76 22.07 -9.95 -4.58
C LEU A 76 22.21 -10.75 -5.88
N LYS A 77 23.24 -10.46 -6.67
CA LYS A 77 23.40 -11.04 -8.02
C LYS A 77 23.37 -12.56 -8.04
N ASP A 78 24.04 -13.22 -7.10
CA ASP A 78 24.09 -14.69 -7.05
C ASP A 78 22.71 -15.29 -6.73
N ASN A 79 21.96 -14.66 -5.83
CA ASN A 79 20.60 -15.07 -5.52
C ASN A 79 19.66 -14.87 -6.70
N LEU A 80 19.74 -13.70 -7.36
CA LEU A 80 18.94 -13.44 -8.58
C LEU A 80 19.25 -14.43 -9.69
N LYS A 81 20.53 -14.79 -9.89
CA LYS A 81 20.90 -15.80 -10.87
C LYS A 81 20.20 -17.12 -10.60
N THR A 82 20.33 -17.66 -9.40
CA THR A 82 19.69 -18.93 -8.99
C THR A 82 18.16 -18.85 -9.10
N LEU A 83 17.58 -17.70 -8.75
CA LEU A 83 16.15 -17.46 -8.82
C LEU A 83 15.63 -17.54 -10.27
N ILE A 84 16.33 -16.88 -11.19
CA ILE A 84 15.94 -16.82 -12.60
C ILE A 84 16.14 -18.18 -13.28
N GLU A 85 17.24 -18.90 -12.98
CA GLU A 85 17.45 -20.28 -13.43
C GLU A 85 16.28 -21.18 -13.02
N LYS A 86 15.84 -21.09 -11.75
CA LYS A 86 14.66 -21.84 -11.26
C LYS A 86 13.36 -21.39 -11.94
N CYS A 87 13.17 -20.10 -12.17
CA CYS A 87 11.98 -19.59 -12.84
C CYS A 87 11.86 -20.15 -14.26
N VAL A 88 12.93 -20.05 -15.04
CA VAL A 88 12.97 -20.56 -16.42
C VAL A 88 12.76 -22.08 -16.46
N GLU A 89 13.39 -22.83 -15.56
CA GLU A 89 13.21 -24.28 -15.46
C GLU A 89 11.76 -24.65 -15.07
N THR A 90 11.18 -23.92 -14.13
CA THR A 90 9.76 -24.09 -13.77
C THR A 90 8.86 -23.84 -14.97
N THR A 91 9.12 -22.75 -15.73
CA THR A 91 8.34 -22.40 -16.93
C THR A 91 8.30 -23.53 -17.94
N LYS A 92 9.44 -24.21 -18.20
CA LYS A 92 9.50 -25.36 -19.13
C LYS A 92 8.56 -26.49 -18.73
N ASN A 93 8.30 -26.64 -17.44
CA ASN A 93 7.54 -27.75 -16.86
C ASN A 93 6.07 -27.39 -16.52
N THR A 94 5.62 -26.15 -16.77
CA THR A 94 4.21 -25.77 -16.60
C THR A 94 3.37 -26.15 -17.81
N PRO A 95 2.06 -26.35 -17.64
CA PRO A 95 1.15 -26.54 -18.77
C PRO A 95 1.09 -25.31 -19.68
N GLU A 96 0.80 -25.55 -20.95
CA GLU A 96 0.53 -24.48 -21.91
C GLU A 96 -0.86 -23.86 -21.70
N ASP A 97 -0.95 -22.55 -21.92
CA ASP A 97 -2.18 -21.79 -21.96
C ASP A 97 -2.06 -20.76 -23.11
N GLU A 98 -2.96 -20.82 -24.08
CA GLU A 98 -2.91 -19.97 -25.27
C GLU A 98 -2.88 -18.47 -24.96
N PHE A 99 -3.40 -18.06 -23.80
CA PHE A 99 -3.43 -16.67 -23.35
C PHE A 99 -2.15 -16.22 -22.62
N ASN A 100 -1.22 -17.11 -22.38
CA ASN A 100 0.06 -16.74 -21.76
C ASN A 100 0.94 -15.96 -22.74
N SER A 101 1.01 -14.64 -22.56
CA SER A 101 1.86 -13.73 -23.32
C SER A 101 2.12 -12.44 -22.56
N LEU A 102 3.08 -11.65 -23.03
CA LEU A 102 3.14 -10.22 -22.69
C LEU A 102 1.94 -9.48 -23.31
N PRO A 103 1.53 -8.34 -22.73
CA PRO A 103 0.55 -7.47 -23.37
C PRO A 103 1.07 -6.97 -24.72
N ASP A 104 0.15 -6.72 -25.65
CA ASP A 104 0.48 -6.10 -26.95
C ASP A 104 1.20 -4.76 -26.74
N LYS A 105 2.24 -4.50 -27.52
CA LYS A 105 3.05 -3.26 -27.40
C LYS A 105 2.22 -1.98 -27.55
N ASP A 106 1.20 -2.03 -28.39
CA ASP A 106 0.33 -0.89 -28.63
C ASP A 106 -0.59 -0.54 -27.45
N LEU A 107 -0.78 -1.49 -26.52
CA LEU A 107 -1.53 -1.29 -25.28
C LEU A 107 -0.68 -0.74 -24.14
N LEU A 108 0.64 -0.69 -24.29
CA LEU A 108 1.55 -0.21 -23.26
C LEU A 108 1.59 1.32 -23.23
N ALA A 109 1.69 1.88 -22.05
CA ALA A 109 1.80 3.33 -21.85
C ALA A 109 3.05 3.89 -22.56
N LYS A 110 2.88 4.77 -23.53
CA LYS A 110 3.97 5.43 -24.26
C LYS A 110 4.62 6.52 -23.39
N GLU A 111 3.81 7.25 -22.66
CA GLU A 111 4.23 8.30 -21.75
C GLU A 111 3.64 8.06 -20.36
N ILE A 112 4.37 8.48 -19.33
CA ILE A 112 3.87 8.53 -17.96
C ILE A 112 3.77 10.01 -17.60
N ASN A 113 2.55 10.52 -17.47
CA ASN A 113 2.30 11.85 -16.98
C ASN A 113 2.71 11.94 -15.50
N ASP A 114 3.24 13.08 -15.10
CA ASP A 114 3.39 13.37 -13.69
C ASP A 114 2.01 13.62 -13.07
N LEU A 115 1.60 12.71 -12.18
CA LEU A 115 0.30 12.77 -11.49
C LEU A 115 0.45 13.38 -10.09
N ASP A 116 1.60 13.93 -9.76
CA ASP A 116 1.93 14.53 -8.45
C ASP A 116 1.60 13.58 -7.27
N LEU A 117 2.04 12.32 -7.40
CA LEU A 117 1.74 11.26 -6.42
C LEU A 117 2.79 11.15 -5.31
N PHE A 118 3.83 11.96 -5.31
CA PHE A 118 4.96 11.81 -4.42
C PHE A 118 5.32 13.08 -3.67
N ASP A 119 5.25 12.99 -2.35
CA ASP A 119 5.74 13.99 -1.42
C ASP A 119 6.94 13.40 -0.65
N ASP A 120 8.12 14.05 -0.77
CA ASP A 120 9.32 13.59 -0.07
C ASP A 120 9.37 14.02 1.40
N SER A 121 8.35 14.72 1.90
CA SER A 121 8.24 15.10 3.31
C SER A 121 8.41 13.88 4.22
N HIS A 122 9.12 14.07 5.31
CA HIS A 122 9.28 13.09 6.36
C HIS A 122 8.78 13.67 7.69
N ILE A 123 7.79 13.01 8.27
CA ILE A 123 7.26 13.36 9.58
C ILE A 123 7.92 12.50 10.66
N LYS A 124 8.57 13.13 11.64
CA LYS A 124 9.19 12.44 12.76
C LYS A 124 8.12 11.80 13.66
N ASN A 125 8.52 10.74 14.37
CA ASN A 125 7.59 10.05 15.28
C ASN A 125 7.02 10.96 16.37
N GLU A 126 7.82 11.91 16.88
CA GLU A 126 7.36 12.89 17.87
C GLU A 126 6.18 13.72 17.34
N ASN A 127 6.25 14.16 16.07
CA ASN A 127 5.18 14.93 15.45
C ASN A 127 3.94 14.07 15.16
N LYS A 128 4.13 12.78 14.81
CA LYS A 128 3.02 11.83 14.69
C LYS A 128 2.31 11.64 16.03
N ILE A 129 3.07 11.46 17.11
CA ILE A 129 2.56 11.33 18.48
C ILE A 129 1.80 12.61 18.90
N GLU A 130 2.37 13.78 18.65
CA GLU A 130 1.70 15.06 18.94
C GLU A 130 0.36 15.18 18.19
N TYR A 131 0.35 14.85 16.90
CA TYR A 131 -0.87 14.84 16.10
C TYR A 131 -1.92 13.89 16.68
N LEU A 132 -1.52 12.62 17.00
CA LEU A 132 -2.43 11.61 17.54
C LEU A 132 -2.93 11.97 18.95
N THR A 133 -2.10 12.64 19.76
CA THR A 133 -2.51 13.16 21.08
C THR A 133 -3.66 14.18 20.94
N ARG A 134 -3.51 15.15 20.02
CA ARG A 134 -4.56 16.15 19.76
C ARG A 134 -5.83 15.51 19.17
N LEU A 135 -5.68 14.56 18.27
CA LEU A 135 -6.77 13.81 17.66
C LEU A 135 -7.58 13.07 18.73
N GLU A 136 -6.94 12.27 19.57
CA GLU A 136 -7.63 11.49 20.61
C GLU A 136 -8.21 12.38 21.72
N ALA A 137 -7.53 13.49 22.07
CA ALA A 137 -8.08 14.47 22.99
C ALA A 137 -9.39 15.06 22.46
N SER A 138 -9.43 15.41 21.16
CA SER A 138 -10.65 15.92 20.53
C SER A 138 -11.76 14.86 20.47
N ALA A 139 -11.42 13.61 20.13
CA ALA A 139 -12.37 12.51 20.09
C ALA A 139 -12.98 12.20 21.48
N SER A 140 -12.18 12.34 22.54
CA SER A 140 -12.58 12.05 23.92
C SER A 140 -13.41 13.16 24.58
N ASN A 141 -13.68 14.28 23.91
CA ASN A 141 -14.48 15.37 24.46
C ASN A 141 -15.95 15.00 24.70
N ASP A 142 -16.50 14.04 23.95
CA ASP A 142 -17.83 13.51 24.21
C ASP A 142 -17.77 12.45 25.32
N LYS A 143 -18.60 12.68 26.39
CA LYS A 143 -18.65 11.81 27.59
C LYS A 143 -19.08 10.37 27.29
N LYS A 144 -19.71 10.10 26.14
CA LYS A 144 -20.09 8.77 25.71
C LYS A 144 -18.93 7.97 25.15
N ILE A 145 -17.84 8.64 24.72
CA ILE A 145 -16.63 7.99 24.22
C ILE A 145 -15.87 7.39 25.39
N ILE A 146 -15.69 6.07 25.36
CA ILE A 146 -15.03 5.30 26.43
C ILE A 146 -13.69 4.72 26.02
N ASN A 147 -13.38 4.70 24.72
CA ASN A 147 -12.10 4.24 24.18
C ASN A 147 -11.79 4.93 22.84
N THR A 148 -10.52 5.25 22.66
CA THR A 148 -9.98 5.80 21.42
C THR A 148 -8.76 4.97 21.00
N GLU A 149 -8.64 4.71 19.72
CA GLU A 149 -7.49 4.09 19.10
C GLU A 149 -7.22 4.81 17.78
N SER A 150 -5.99 5.22 17.58
CA SER A 150 -5.61 5.99 16.40
C SER A 150 -4.27 5.55 15.85
N SER A 151 -4.06 5.76 14.55
CA SER A 151 -2.80 5.46 13.90
C SER A 151 -2.42 6.55 12.91
N PHE A 152 -1.13 6.78 12.77
CA PHE A 152 -0.54 7.60 11.74
C PHE A 152 0.48 6.78 10.96
N THR A 153 0.18 6.50 9.68
CA THR A 153 1.07 5.77 8.78
C THR A 153 1.58 6.70 7.69
N GLN A 154 2.88 6.67 7.47
CA GLN A 154 3.54 7.28 6.33
C GLN A 154 4.14 6.19 5.47
N ASP A 155 3.70 6.09 4.22
CA ASP A 155 4.23 5.16 3.24
C ASP A 155 4.93 5.92 2.12
N LYS A 156 6.05 5.37 1.64
CA LYS A 156 6.73 5.79 0.41
C LYS A 156 7.03 4.56 -0.41
N SER A 157 6.74 4.59 -1.67
CA SER A 157 7.06 3.51 -2.59
C SER A 157 7.68 4.01 -3.89
N ASN A 158 8.49 3.16 -4.48
CA ASN A 158 9.02 3.31 -5.82
C ASN A 158 9.00 1.95 -6.50
N PHE A 159 8.60 1.90 -7.74
CA PHE A 159 8.63 0.65 -8.51
C PHE A 159 9.03 0.90 -9.96
N ILE A 160 9.44 -0.18 -10.60
CA ILE A 160 9.61 -0.27 -12.04
C ILE A 160 8.95 -1.55 -12.55
N LEU A 161 8.24 -1.45 -13.65
CA LEU A 161 7.82 -2.57 -14.48
C LEU A 161 8.63 -2.53 -15.77
N ALA A 162 9.30 -3.62 -16.06
CA ALA A 162 10.06 -3.79 -17.30
C ALA A 162 9.75 -5.14 -17.95
N ASN A 163 9.87 -5.23 -19.28
CA ASN A 163 9.67 -6.47 -20.01
C ASN A 163 10.68 -6.63 -21.14
N SER A 164 10.75 -7.85 -21.71
CA SER A 164 11.65 -8.19 -22.83
C SER A 164 11.35 -7.44 -24.12
N ASP A 165 10.18 -6.84 -24.27
CA ASP A 165 9.76 -6.03 -25.41
C ASP A 165 10.25 -4.58 -25.39
N GLY A 166 11.05 -4.23 -24.37
CA GLY A 166 11.64 -2.90 -24.21
C GLY A 166 10.81 -1.92 -23.41
N PHE A 167 9.67 -2.34 -22.85
CA PHE A 167 8.95 -1.52 -21.88
C PHE A 167 9.75 -1.44 -20.57
N SER A 168 9.90 -0.23 -20.04
CA SER A 168 10.55 0.02 -18.75
C SER A 168 10.05 1.33 -18.19
N LYS A 169 9.04 1.25 -17.31
CA LYS A 169 8.36 2.41 -16.74
C LYS A 169 8.05 2.16 -15.26
N GLY A 170 8.01 3.25 -14.49
CA GLY A 170 7.68 3.23 -13.07
C GLY A 170 7.58 4.65 -12.53
N TYR A 171 7.08 4.77 -11.31
CA TYR A 171 6.96 6.04 -10.61
C TYR A 171 7.07 5.87 -9.10
N LYS A 172 7.26 6.97 -8.41
CA LYS A 172 7.20 7.05 -6.94
C LYS A 172 5.80 7.44 -6.50
N SER A 173 5.42 6.96 -5.33
CA SER A 173 4.22 7.42 -4.64
C SER A 173 4.46 7.53 -3.14
N SER A 174 3.67 8.37 -2.49
CA SER A 174 3.61 8.49 -1.04
C SER A 174 2.16 8.45 -0.57
N SER A 175 1.98 8.07 0.69
CA SER A 175 0.69 8.11 1.36
C SER A 175 0.88 8.51 2.82
N PHE A 176 0.07 9.44 3.27
CA PHE A 176 -0.06 9.84 4.67
C PHE A 176 -1.48 9.50 5.09
N THR A 177 -1.59 8.43 5.89
CA THR A 177 -2.89 7.92 6.34
C THR A 177 -3.01 8.07 7.84
N VAL A 178 -4.07 8.74 8.27
CA VAL A 178 -4.43 8.83 9.69
C VAL A 178 -5.81 8.23 9.86
N SER A 179 -5.98 7.39 10.85
CA SER A 179 -7.26 6.83 11.23
C SER A 179 -7.52 7.00 12.71
N SER A 180 -8.79 7.13 13.08
CA SER A 180 -9.26 7.15 14.45
C SER A 180 -10.45 6.21 14.59
N VAL A 181 -10.35 5.24 15.47
CA VAL A 181 -11.43 4.35 15.87
C VAL A 181 -11.89 4.77 17.25
N THR A 182 -13.18 4.97 17.43
CA THR A 182 -13.77 5.34 18.72
C THR A 182 -14.83 4.33 19.14
N VAL A 183 -14.97 4.14 20.45
CA VAL A 183 -16.04 3.35 21.06
C VAL A 183 -16.87 4.24 21.94
N ALA A 184 -18.16 4.30 21.68
CA ALA A 184 -19.12 5.02 22.50
C ALA A 184 -20.04 4.04 23.24
N LYS A 185 -20.48 4.43 24.44
CA LYS A 185 -21.38 3.63 25.28
C LYS A 185 -22.42 4.54 25.94
N ASP A 186 -23.64 4.01 26.02
CA ASP A 186 -24.68 4.52 26.92
C ASP A 186 -25.29 3.37 27.76
N ASP A 187 -26.40 3.62 28.41
CA ASP A 187 -27.08 2.60 29.25
C ASP A 187 -27.67 1.44 28.46
N LYS A 188 -27.81 1.56 27.14
CA LYS A 188 -28.52 0.60 26.27
C LYS A 188 -27.60 -0.12 25.30
N SER A 189 -26.55 0.51 24.85
CA SER A 189 -25.68 -0.05 23.81
C SER A 189 -24.24 0.44 23.91
N MET A 190 -23.36 -0.30 23.26
CA MET A 190 -21.97 0.07 23.01
C MET A 190 -21.72 -0.09 21.52
N GLU A 191 -21.20 0.93 20.88
CA GLU A 191 -21.01 1.02 19.44
C GLU A 191 -19.60 1.48 19.10
N ARG A 192 -19.12 1.06 17.94
CA ARG A 192 -17.81 1.43 17.41
C ARG A 192 -17.96 2.01 16.02
N ASP A 193 -17.18 3.03 15.72
CA ASP A 193 -17.00 3.56 14.38
C ASP A 193 -15.62 4.13 14.19
N TYR A 194 -15.31 4.58 12.97
CA TYR A 194 -14.03 5.16 12.63
C TYR A 194 -14.17 6.32 11.65
N GLU A 195 -13.16 7.15 11.61
CA GLU A 195 -12.93 8.14 10.56
C GLU A 195 -11.47 8.08 10.13
N TYR A 196 -11.18 8.42 8.88
CA TYR A 196 -9.80 8.44 8.37
C TYR A 196 -9.59 9.53 7.33
N THR A 197 -8.33 9.83 7.10
CA THR A 197 -7.85 10.62 5.97
C THR A 197 -6.65 9.92 5.35
N SER A 198 -6.60 9.84 4.01
CA SER A 198 -5.45 9.30 3.28
C SER A 198 -5.14 10.22 2.11
N LYS A 199 -3.92 10.74 2.06
CA LYS A 199 -3.48 11.75 1.08
C LYS A 199 -2.08 11.44 0.58
N CYS A 200 -1.81 11.78 -0.68
CA CYS A 200 -0.46 11.66 -1.24
C CYS A 200 0.51 12.69 -0.64
N HIS A 201 0.00 13.85 -0.23
CA HIS A 201 0.80 14.94 0.34
C HIS A 201 0.45 15.19 1.80
N LEU A 202 1.49 15.39 2.62
CA LEU A 202 1.35 15.64 4.06
C LEU A 202 0.49 16.89 4.35
N LYS A 203 0.64 17.93 3.54
CA LYS A 203 -0.10 19.20 3.68
C LYS A 203 -1.61 19.05 3.53
N ASP A 204 -2.08 17.99 2.86
CA ASP A 204 -3.50 17.76 2.57
C ASP A 204 -4.17 16.83 3.60
N VAL A 205 -3.41 16.34 4.58
CA VAL A 205 -3.95 15.55 5.70
C VAL A 205 -4.85 16.43 6.54
N LYS A 206 -6.04 15.92 6.89
CA LYS A 206 -7.00 16.63 7.74
C LYS A 206 -6.38 17.08 9.06
N ASN A 207 -6.89 18.16 9.62
CA ASN A 207 -6.51 18.59 10.98
C ASN A 207 -6.86 17.51 12.02
N ALA A 208 -6.01 17.34 13.03
CA ALA A 208 -6.16 16.31 14.05
C ALA A 208 -7.45 16.44 14.84
N GLU A 209 -7.79 17.65 15.25
CA GLU A 209 -8.97 17.95 16.05
C GLU A 209 -10.26 17.72 15.25
N GLU A 210 -10.27 18.08 13.98
CA GLU A 210 -11.39 17.83 13.08
C GLU A 210 -11.63 16.33 12.89
N LEU A 211 -10.57 15.57 12.63
CA LEU A 211 -10.66 14.13 12.42
C LEU A 211 -11.17 13.41 13.68
N GLY A 212 -10.64 13.77 14.86
CA GLY A 212 -11.07 13.21 16.14
C GLY A 212 -12.54 13.52 16.43
N LYS A 213 -12.96 14.76 16.20
CA LYS A 213 -14.37 15.18 16.37
C LYS A 213 -15.30 14.39 15.45
N LEU A 214 -14.97 14.25 14.17
CA LEU A 214 -15.77 13.49 13.21
C LEU A 214 -15.90 12.02 13.61
N ALA A 215 -14.81 11.36 14.04
CA ALA A 215 -14.83 9.98 14.51
C ALA A 215 -15.78 9.81 15.72
N ALA A 216 -15.70 10.71 16.70
CA ALA A 216 -16.59 10.70 17.86
C ALA A 216 -18.06 10.92 17.48
N GLU A 217 -18.35 11.92 16.64
CA GLU A 217 -19.72 12.24 16.21
C GLU A 217 -20.36 11.03 15.47
N GLN A 218 -19.63 10.38 14.59
CA GLN A 218 -20.13 9.20 13.86
C GLN A 218 -20.43 8.05 14.82
N THR A 219 -19.54 7.78 15.77
CA THR A 219 -19.74 6.71 16.75
C THR A 219 -20.91 6.99 17.68
N VAL A 220 -21.02 8.23 18.20
CA VAL A 220 -22.11 8.63 19.10
C VAL A 220 -23.47 8.57 18.42
N ARG A 221 -23.57 8.87 17.12
CA ARG A 221 -24.82 8.71 16.35
C ARG A 221 -25.33 7.27 16.30
N LYS A 222 -24.45 6.28 16.42
CA LYS A 222 -24.82 4.86 16.40
C LYS A 222 -25.34 4.34 17.72
N VAL A 223 -25.06 5.03 18.83
CA VAL A 223 -25.54 4.66 20.17
C VAL A 223 -27.05 4.88 20.25
N SER A 224 -27.76 3.96 20.92
CA SER A 224 -29.23 3.99 21.07
C SER A 224 -30.02 3.92 19.75
N ARG A 225 -29.46 3.32 18.71
CA ARG A 225 -30.16 3.11 17.43
C ARG A 225 -31.42 2.28 17.61
N LYS A 226 -32.45 2.59 16.81
CA LYS A 226 -33.70 1.84 16.79
C LYS A 226 -33.63 0.68 15.81
N LYS A 227 -34.20 -0.46 16.18
CA LYS A 227 -34.50 -1.53 15.22
C LYS A 227 -35.66 -1.10 14.33
N ILE A 228 -35.50 -1.25 13.03
CA ILE A 228 -36.58 -1.09 12.06
C ILE A 228 -36.99 -2.47 11.58
N GLY A 229 -38.27 -2.61 11.18
CA GLY A 229 -38.81 -3.84 10.57
C GLY A 229 -38.23 -4.10 9.19
N SER A 230 -38.56 -5.26 8.61
CA SER A 230 -38.24 -5.56 7.23
C SER A 230 -39.20 -4.78 6.30
N GLU A 231 -38.62 -3.92 5.48
CA GLU A 231 -39.39 -3.07 4.55
C GLU A 231 -38.77 -3.09 3.16
N LYS A 232 -39.57 -2.82 2.15
CA LYS A 232 -39.10 -2.62 0.77
C LYS A 232 -38.95 -1.12 0.54
N ILE A 233 -37.71 -0.65 0.60
CA ILE A 233 -37.37 0.77 0.45
C ILE A 233 -36.27 0.99 -0.59
N SER A 234 -36.17 2.21 -1.11
CA SER A 234 -35.03 2.63 -1.89
C SER A 234 -33.80 2.85 -0.99
N LEU A 235 -32.65 2.36 -1.41
CA LEU A 235 -31.38 2.51 -0.71
C LEU A 235 -30.47 3.44 -1.51
N ILE A 236 -29.79 4.33 -0.81
CA ILE A 236 -28.70 5.16 -1.34
C ILE A 236 -27.45 4.74 -0.59
N PHE A 237 -26.41 4.41 -1.33
CA PHE A 237 -25.08 4.12 -0.79
C PHE A 237 -24.18 5.34 -1.03
N ASP A 238 -23.44 5.78 -0.02
CA ASP A 238 -22.42 6.83 -0.06
C ASP A 238 -21.02 6.24 -0.27
#